data_ccfb8b2dd1f1c9054f243fed0f05f4f8
#
_entry.id   ccfb8b2dd1f1c9054f243fed0f05f4f8
#
_cell.length_a   1.000
_cell.length_b   1.000
_cell.length_c   1.000
_cell.angle_alpha   90.00
_cell.angle_beta   90.00
_cell.angle_gamma   90.00
#
_symmetry.space_group_name_H-M   'P 1'
#
loop_
_entity.id
_entity.type
_entity.pdbx_description
1 polymer ?
#
loop_
_entity_poly.entity_id
_entity_poly.type
_entity_poly.pdbx_seq_one_letter_code
_entity_poly.pdbx_strand_id
1 'polypeptide(L)'
;MIFRTELVGLLVVFAISVVVTAQTPPQPAPRPKPQGVSTPGVKIPVERLEAIATFDIPGTPDWMAIDEHVWISNSPKGDVTRIDPKTNRIVENIATGKRPCSGLAAGFGSVWVPNCGDKTVARIDLKTGKVTATFPQTIGHSEGGIAVGAGSFWMMADAKGSLVRIDPATNAVIATIQVAPGSFAVAFGADAVWVTSTEQNVLTRVNPKSNTVDATIPIGPKPRFLAVGEGSVWTLNQGDGSISRVDMNSNKLVATIEAGLPGGGGEIAVGDGSVWVTLFEFPLTRIDAKTNTVAQQFFGKGGDSVRYGHGSIWLADLAGGKLLRLDPATIKAIK
;
A
#
# COMPACT_ATOMS: atom_id res chain seq x y z
N MET A 1 -47.23 -56.30 64.73
CA MET A 1 -47.86 -55.42 63.77
C MET A 1 -47.07 -54.12 63.81
N ILE A 2 -46.14 -53.96 62.86
CA ILE A 2 -45.16 -52.87 62.87
C ILE A 2 -45.50 -51.98 61.67
N PHE A 3 -45.94 -50.73 61.98
CA PHE A 3 -46.16 -49.71 60.95
C PHE A 3 -44.84 -49.04 60.58
N ARG A 4 -44.43 -49.13 59.32
CA ARG A 4 -43.34 -48.33 58.75
C ARG A 4 -43.96 -47.05 58.15
N THR A 5 -43.55 -45.91 58.65
CA THR A 5 -43.82 -44.60 58.04
C THR A 5 -42.72 -44.28 57.02
N GLU A 6 -43.06 -44.16 55.75
CA GLU A 6 -42.16 -43.64 54.76
C GLU A 6 -42.24 -42.14 54.68
N LEU A 7 -41.08 -41.48 54.84
CA LEU A 7 -40.92 -40.05 54.70
C LEU A 7 -40.57 -39.76 53.20
N VAL A 8 -41.49 -39.13 52.51
CA VAL A 8 -41.21 -38.64 51.13
C VAL A 8 -40.56 -37.23 51.20
N GLY A 9 -39.25 -37.16 50.95
CA GLY A 9 -38.53 -35.92 50.88
C GLY A 9 -38.74 -35.25 49.53
N LEU A 10 -39.34 -34.06 49.49
CA LEU A 10 -39.52 -33.21 48.32
C LEU A 10 -38.22 -32.45 48.04
N LEU A 11 -37.49 -32.80 46.99
CA LEU A 11 -36.30 -32.09 46.54
C LEU A 11 -36.73 -30.90 45.67
N VAL A 12 -36.66 -29.68 46.20
CA VAL A 12 -36.88 -28.45 45.43
C VAL A 12 -35.56 -28.04 44.76
N VAL A 13 -35.46 -28.23 43.46
CA VAL A 13 -34.31 -27.78 42.65
C VAL A 13 -34.53 -26.32 42.25
N PHE A 14 -33.77 -25.39 42.81
CA PHE A 14 -33.72 -23.99 42.36
C PHE A 14 -32.86 -23.92 41.10
N ALA A 15 -33.45 -23.66 39.95
CA ALA A 15 -32.73 -23.31 38.72
C ALA A 15 -32.33 -21.82 38.79
N ILE A 16 -31.04 -21.56 39.00
CA ILE A 16 -30.47 -20.21 38.90
C ILE A 16 -30.22 -19.93 37.40
N SER A 17 -31.09 -19.11 36.81
CA SER A 17 -30.86 -18.60 35.42
C SER A 17 -29.80 -17.50 35.46
N VAL A 18 -28.61 -17.81 35.01
CA VAL A 18 -27.55 -16.80 34.78
C VAL A 18 -27.89 -16.07 33.50
N VAL A 19 -28.36 -14.83 33.60
CA VAL A 19 -28.51 -13.95 32.42
C VAL A 19 -27.13 -13.44 32.05
N VAL A 20 -26.52 -14.06 31.02
CA VAL A 20 -25.30 -13.53 30.40
C VAL A 20 -25.72 -12.36 29.53
N THR A 21 -25.53 -11.13 29.97
CA THR A 21 -25.65 -9.95 29.16
C THR A 21 -24.48 -9.95 28.17
N ALA A 22 -24.74 -10.16 26.89
CA ALA A 22 -23.76 -9.99 25.83
C ALA A 22 -23.33 -8.52 25.81
N GLN A 23 -22.10 -8.25 26.25
CA GLN A 23 -21.49 -6.94 26.10
C GLN A 23 -21.22 -6.71 24.60
N THR A 24 -21.83 -5.67 24.04
CA THR A 24 -21.49 -5.20 22.68
C THR A 24 -19.99 -4.89 22.65
N PRO A 25 -19.22 -5.40 21.68
CA PRO A 25 -17.80 -5.07 21.60
C PRO A 25 -17.63 -3.55 21.52
N PRO A 26 -16.62 -2.98 22.18
CA PRO A 26 -16.37 -1.54 22.14
C PRO A 26 -16.19 -1.10 20.69
N GLN A 27 -16.91 -0.06 20.32
CA GLN A 27 -16.81 0.53 18.98
C GLN A 27 -15.36 1.03 18.78
N PRO A 28 -14.70 0.72 17.66
CA PRO A 28 -13.34 1.19 17.42
C PRO A 28 -13.28 2.71 17.55
N ALA A 29 -12.26 3.22 18.23
CA ALA A 29 -12.03 4.65 18.34
C ALA A 29 -12.01 5.31 16.95
N PRO A 30 -12.61 6.51 16.77
CA PRO A 30 -12.55 7.23 15.51
C PRO A 30 -11.10 7.39 15.04
N ARG A 31 -10.85 7.17 13.77
CA ARG A 31 -9.50 7.39 13.22
C ARG A 31 -9.13 8.86 13.36
N PRO A 32 -7.88 9.18 13.75
CA PRO A 32 -7.41 10.56 13.75
C PRO A 32 -7.61 11.17 12.37
N LYS A 33 -8.08 12.42 12.32
CA LYS A 33 -8.21 13.15 11.06
C LYS A 33 -6.89 13.83 10.72
N PRO A 34 -6.48 13.83 9.44
CA PRO A 34 -5.30 14.56 9.02
C PRO A 34 -5.50 16.06 9.21
N GLN A 35 -4.51 16.74 9.74
CA GLN A 35 -4.52 18.18 9.98
C GLN A 35 -3.48 18.91 9.12
N GLY A 36 -2.53 18.15 8.58
CA GLY A 36 -1.36 18.67 7.91
C GLY A 36 -0.42 19.37 8.86
N VAL A 37 0.62 19.97 8.31
CA VAL A 37 1.59 20.74 9.08
C VAL A 37 1.08 22.15 9.40
N SER A 38 1.56 22.73 10.51
CA SER A 38 1.24 24.09 10.92
C SER A 38 2.18 25.15 10.35
N THR A 39 3.25 24.75 9.65
CA THR A 39 4.25 25.63 9.06
C THR A 39 3.60 26.61 8.08
N PRO A 40 3.74 27.93 8.27
CA PRO A 40 3.16 28.92 7.37
C PRO A 40 3.64 28.75 5.92
N GLY A 41 2.74 28.92 4.96
CA GLY A 41 3.04 28.84 3.52
C GLY A 41 3.20 27.43 2.95
N VAL A 42 3.18 26.38 3.79
CA VAL A 42 3.34 24.99 3.33
C VAL A 42 2.02 24.39 2.84
N LYS A 43 0.89 24.73 3.48
CA LYS A 43 -0.45 24.26 3.04
C LYS A 43 -0.98 25.10 1.88
N ILE A 44 -1.31 24.45 0.78
CA ILE A 44 -1.68 25.03 -0.51
C ILE A 44 -2.99 24.38 -0.98
N PRO A 45 -3.98 25.13 -1.46
CA PRO A 45 -5.16 24.54 -2.06
C PRO A 45 -4.81 23.64 -3.25
N VAL A 46 -5.48 22.47 -3.37
CA VAL A 46 -5.19 21.49 -4.43
C VAL A 46 -5.45 22.04 -5.83
N GLU A 47 -6.32 23.02 -5.95
CA GLU A 47 -6.65 23.73 -7.20
C GLU A 47 -5.45 24.48 -7.82
N ARG A 48 -4.35 24.64 -7.04
CA ARG A 48 -3.08 25.19 -7.51
C ARG A 48 -2.22 24.16 -8.26
N LEU A 49 -2.60 22.86 -8.21
CA LEU A 49 -1.92 21.82 -9.00
C LEU A 49 -2.39 21.91 -10.45
N GLU A 50 -1.44 22.16 -11.34
CA GLU A 50 -1.67 22.16 -12.79
C GLU A 50 -1.16 20.85 -13.38
N ALA A 51 -2.04 20.11 -14.06
CA ALA A 51 -1.68 18.86 -14.69
C ALA A 51 -1.15 19.10 -16.11
N ILE A 52 -0.03 18.44 -16.46
CA ILE A 52 0.47 18.36 -17.85
C ILE A 52 -0.55 17.62 -18.73
N ALA A 53 -1.17 16.58 -18.16
CA ALA A 53 -2.22 15.80 -18.81
C ALA A 53 -3.16 15.21 -17.76
N THR A 54 -4.40 15.04 -18.17
CA THR A 54 -5.44 14.37 -17.38
C THR A 54 -6.05 13.26 -18.21
N PHE A 55 -6.18 12.08 -17.59
CA PHE A 55 -6.75 10.90 -18.22
C PHE A 55 -8.03 10.53 -17.50
N ASP A 56 -9.12 10.35 -18.23
CA ASP A 56 -10.35 9.80 -17.69
C ASP A 56 -10.21 8.27 -17.62
N ILE A 57 -10.19 7.74 -16.41
CA ILE A 57 -10.11 6.30 -16.13
C ILE A 57 -11.45 5.89 -15.52
N PRO A 58 -12.40 5.45 -16.33
CA PRO A 58 -13.76 5.23 -15.86
C PRO A 58 -13.84 4.07 -14.89
N GLY A 59 -14.08 4.38 -13.62
CA GLY A 59 -14.13 3.47 -12.48
C GLY A 59 -13.38 4.05 -11.29
N THR A 60 -12.62 3.23 -10.60
CA THR A 60 -11.77 3.64 -9.47
C THR A 60 -10.31 3.33 -9.81
N PRO A 61 -9.60 4.28 -10.47
CA PRO A 61 -8.18 4.13 -10.73
C PRO A 61 -7.40 4.09 -9.42
N ASP A 62 -6.53 3.09 -9.26
CA ASP A 62 -5.85 2.88 -7.99
C ASP A 62 -4.36 2.56 -8.23
N TRP A 63 -3.95 1.32 -8.16
CA TRP A 63 -2.56 0.91 -8.20
C TRP A 63 -1.88 1.16 -9.54
N MET A 64 -0.65 1.64 -9.49
CA MET A 64 0.14 1.94 -10.69
C MET A 64 1.47 1.17 -10.72
N ALA A 65 1.87 0.79 -11.94
CA ALA A 65 3.24 0.41 -12.28
C ALA A 65 3.74 1.27 -13.43
N ILE A 66 5.04 1.52 -13.46
CA ILE A 66 5.68 2.32 -14.51
C ILE A 66 6.87 1.53 -15.08
N ASP A 67 6.87 1.38 -16.40
CA ASP A 67 8.01 0.94 -17.20
C ASP A 67 8.21 1.91 -18.39
N GLU A 68 8.17 1.47 -19.64
CA GLU A 68 8.05 2.36 -20.80
C GLU A 68 6.67 3.02 -20.91
N HIS A 69 5.67 2.45 -20.24
CA HIS A 69 4.31 2.93 -20.15
C HIS A 69 3.94 3.17 -18.67
N VAL A 70 2.79 3.80 -18.50
CA VAL A 70 2.13 3.87 -17.18
C VAL A 70 0.93 2.93 -17.21
N TRP A 71 0.87 2.07 -16.21
CA TRP A 71 -0.17 1.06 -16.04
C TRP A 71 -0.95 1.39 -14.78
N ILE A 72 -2.27 1.47 -14.88
CA ILE A 72 -3.12 1.77 -13.72
C ILE A 72 -4.27 0.78 -13.64
N SER A 73 -4.47 0.20 -12.46
CA SER A 73 -5.57 -0.73 -12.21
C SER A 73 -6.89 -0.01 -12.05
N ASN A 74 -7.95 -0.71 -12.44
CA ASN A 74 -9.32 -0.26 -12.30
C ASN A 74 -10.15 -1.37 -11.66
N SER A 75 -10.26 -1.34 -10.34
CA SER A 75 -10.79 -2.44 -9.53
C SER A 75 -12.21 -2.87 -9.91
N PRO A 76 -13.21 -1.96 -10.07
CA PRO A 76 -14.58 -2.38 -10.39
C PRO A 76 -14.74 -3.01 -11.76
N LYS A 77 -13.90 -2.63 -12.73
CA LYS A 77 -13.97 -3.15 -14.11
C LYS A 77 -13.14 -4.41 -14.31
N GLY A 78 -12.19 -4.70 -13.43
CA GLY A 78 -11.33 -5.85 -13.56
C GLY A 78 -10.31 -5.70 -14.68
N ASP A 79 -9.87 -4.47 -14.95
CA ASP A 79 -8.91 -4.16 -16.01
C ASP A 79 -7.71 -3.34 -15.51
N VAL A 80 -6.73 -3.21 -16.40
CA VAL A 80 -5.58 -2.33 -16.28
C VAL A 80 -5.54 -1.45 -17.52
N THR A 81 -5.48 -0.13 -17.33
CA THR A 81 -5.31 0.85 -18.40
C THR A 81 -3.82 1.05 -18.67
N ARG A 82 -3.41 0.95 -19.93
CA ARG A 82 -2.07 1.26 -20.42
C ARG A 82 -2.03 2.64 -21.03
N ILE A 83 -1.07 3.47 -20.62
CA ILE A 83 -0.91 4.86 -21.05
C ILE A 83 0.49 5.06 -21.61
N ASP A 84 0.60 5.70 -22.78
CA ASP A 84 1.86 6.13 -23.37
C ASP A 84 2.25 7.52 -22.82
N PRO A 85 3.32 7.61 -22.00
CA PRO A 85 3.75 8.87 -21.41
C PRO A 85 4.41 9.83 -22.42
N LYS A 86 4.79 9.36 -23.61
CA LYS A 86 5.40 10.20 -24.67
C LYS A 86 4.33 11.00 -25.40
N THR A 87 3.18 10.38 -25.64
CA THR A 87 2.07 10.98 -26.40
C THR A 87 0.93 11.48 -25.51
N ASN A 88 0.94 11.17 -24.20
CA ASN A 88 -0.15 11.42 -23.26
C ASN A 88 -1.48 10.82 -23.76
N ARG A 89 -1.47 9.57 -24.20
CA ARG A 89 -2.68 8.87 -24.67
C ARG A 89 -2.87 7.54 -23.97
N ILE A 90 -4.12 7.22 -23.72
CA ILE A 90 -4.52 5.86 -23.37
C ILE A 90 -4.31 4.99 -24.60
N VAL A 91 -3.56 3.90 -24.43
CA VAL A 91 -3.30 2.92 -25.49
C VAL A 91 -4.42 1.90 -25.56
N GLU A 92 -4.75 1.32 -24.40
CA GLU A 92 -5.74 0.25 -24.29
C GLU A 92 -6.17 0.01 -22.84
N ASN A 93 -7.29 -0.71 -22.69
CA ASN A 93 -7.75 -1.28 -21.42
C ASN A 93 -7.69 -2.80 -21.53
N ILE A 94 -7.04 -3.46 -20.57
CA ILE A 94 -6.71 -4.88 -20.61
C ILE A 94 -7.44 -5.57 -19.47
N ALA A 95 -8.39 -6.45 -19.78
CA ALA A 95 -9.07 -7.27 -18.78
C ALA A 95 -8.08 -8.26 -18.14
N THR A 96 -8.00 -8.29 -16.81
CA THR A 96 -7.03 -9.11 -16.06
C THR A 96 -7.67 -10.10 -15.10
N GLY A 97 -8.87 -9.81 -14.62
CA GLY A 97 -9.58 -10.64 -13.63
C GLY A 97 -10.47 -9.79 -12.74
N LYS A 98 -11.08 -10.43 -11.74
CA LYS A 98 -12.00 -9.73 -10.84
C LYS A 98 -11.26 -8.99 -9.74
N ARG A 99 -11.52 -7.70 -9.66
CA ARG A 99 -11.00 -6.81 -8.61
C ARG A 99 -9.47 -6.83 -8.53
N PRO A 100 -8.75 -6.25 -9.52
CA PRO A 100 -7.32 -5.95 -9.38
C PRO A 100 -7.03 -5.22 -8.08
N CYS A 101 -5.97 -5.61 -7.36
CA CYS A 101 -5.70 -5.17 -5.99
C CYS A 101 -4.24 -5.39 -5.61
N SER A 102 -3.87 -5.03 -4.38
CA SER A 102 -2.57 -5.31 -3.76
C SER A 102 -1.36 -4.67 -4.46
N GLY A 103 -1.58 -3.82 -5.44
CA GLY A 103 -0.55 -3.16 -6.22
C GLY A 103 -0.41 -3.68 -7.65
N LEU A 104 0.34 -2.94 -8.46
CA LEU A 104 0.88 -3.37 -9.73
C LEU A 104 2.41 -3.34 -9.66
N ALA A 105 3.08 -4.27 -10.33
CA ALA A 105 4.54 -4.27 -10.43
C ALA A 105 4.97 -4.62 -11.86
N ALA A 106 5.88 -3.82 -12.44
CA ALA A 106 6.43 -4.04 -13.77
C ALA A 106 7.84 -4.63 -13.67
N GLY A 107 8.09 -5.73 -14.35
CA GLY A 107 9.39 -6.38 -14.42
C GLY A 107 9.35 -7.75 -15.10
N PHE A 108 10.50 -8.22 -15.52
CA PHE A 108 10.65 -9.50 -16.22
C PHE A 108 9.74 -9.64 -17.43
N GLY A 109 9.62 -8.56 -18.22
CA GLY A 109 8.80 -8.50 -19.43
C GLY A 109 7.29 -8.46 -19.17
N SER A 110 6.85 -8.29 -17.94
CA SER A 110 5.42 -8.32 -17.57
C SER A 110 5.02 -7.23 -16.58
N VAL A 111 3.75 -6.84 -16.62
CA VAL A 111 3.05 -6.25 -15.48
C VAL A 111 2.35 -7.37 -14.72
N TRP A 112 2.59 -7.43 -13.43
CA TRP A 112 2.01 -8.39 -12.51
C TRP A 112 0.80 -7.76 -11.83
N VAL A 113 -0.35 -8.43 -11.93
CA VAL A 113 -1.66 -7.92 -11.50
C VAL A 113 -2.34 -8.93 -10.59
N PRO A 114 -2.25 -8.77 -9.26
CA PRO A 114 -3.07 -9.55 -8.35
C PRO A 114 -4.56 -9.20 -8.51
N ASN A 115 -5.42 -10.22 -8.52
CA ASN A 115 -6.87 -10.10 -8.62
C ASN A 115 -7.52 -10.69 -7.36
N CYS A 116 -7.89 -9.86 -6.40
CA CYS A 116 -8.44 -10.28 -5.10
C CYS A 116 -9.78 -11.02 -5.23
N GLY A 117 -10.58 -10.69 -6.26
CA GLY A 117 -11.86 -11.33 -6.49
C GLY A 117 -11.74 -12.79 -6.96
N ASP A 118 -10.71 -13.10 -7.73
CA ASP A 118 -10.46 -14.43 -8.28
C ASP A 118 -9.38 -15.20 -7.51
N LYS A 119 -8.62 -14.53 -6.62
CA LYS A 119 -7.43 -15.08 -5.97
C LYS A 119 -6.40 -15.58 -6.99
N THR A 120 -6.11 -14.75 -7.99
CA THR A 120 -5.16 -15.05 -9.05
C THR A 120 -4.17 -13.91 -9.20
N VAL A 121 -3.05 -14.18 -9.87
CA VAL A 121 -2.16 -13.17 -10.43
C VAL A 121 -2.18 -13.30 -11.94
N ALA A 122 -2.51 -12.22 -12.64
CA ALA A 122 -2.38 -12.14 -14.09
C ALA A 122 -1.05 -11.48 -14.47
N ARG A 123 -0.52 -11.85 -15.63
CA ARG A 123 0.68 -11.25 -16.23
C ARG A 123 0.32 -10.64 -17.57
N ILE A 124 0.55 -9.36 -17.71
CA ILE A 124 0.42 -8.64 -18.99
C ILE A 124 1.82 -8.48 -19.59
N ASP A 125 2.01 -8.92 -20.82
CA ASP A 125 3.25 -8.68 -21.54
C ASP A 125 3.45 -7.18 -21.83
N LEU A 126 4.60 -6.63 -21.44
CA LEU A 126 4.88 -5.19 -21.51
C LEU A 126 4.87 -4.65 -22.95
N LYS A 127 5.22 -5.47 -23.94
CA LYS A 127 5.31 -5.03 -25.34
C LYS A 127 3.95 -5.08 -26.03
N THR A 128 3.25 -6.22 -25.86
CA THR A 128 2.04 -6.50 -26.63
C THR A 128 0.75 -6.10 -25.92
N GLY A 129 0.77 -5.83 -24.60
CA GLY A 129 -0.42 -5.56 -23.79
C GLY A 129 -1.31 -6.79 -23.57
N LYS A 130 -0.88 -7.98 -23.96
CA LYS A 130 -1.70 -9.20 -23.83
C LYS A 130 -1.46 -9.90 -22.51
N VAL A 131 -2.52 -10.45 -21.92
CA VAL A 131 -2.40 -11.36 -20.77
C VAL A 131 -1.79 -12.68 -21.26
N THR A 132 -0.60 -13.01 -20.75
CA THR A 132 0.18 -14.19 -21.15
C THR A 132 0.07 -15.35 -20.16
N ALA A 133 -0.30 -15.05 -18.93
CA ALA A 133 -0.51 -16.04 -17.89
C ALA A 133 -1.50 -15.53 -16.83
N THR A 134 -2.23 -16.46 -16.23
CA THR A 134 -3.02 -16.25 -15.02
C THR A 134 -2.88 -17.51 -14.17
N PHE A 135 -2.47 -17.33 -12.91
CA PHE A 135 -2.25 -18.46 -12.01
C PHE A 135 -2.84 -18.18 -10.62
N PRO A 136 -3.29 -19.23 -9.90
CA PRO A 136 -3.86 -19.08 -8.58
C PRO A 136 -2.79 -18.63 -7.58
N GLN A 137 -3.13 -17.66 -6.72
CA GLN A 137 -2.25 -17.18 -5.66
C GLN A 137 -3.07 -16.63 -4.50
N THR A 138 -2.71 -17.00 -3.28
CA THR A 138 -3.27 -16.37 -2.08
C THR A 138 -2.76 -14.94 -1.98
N ILE A 139 -3.66 -14.00 -1.75
CA ILE A 139 -3.37 -12.57 -1.64
C ILE A 139 -3.64 -12.15 -0.20
N GLY A 140 -2.60 -11.70 0.50
CA GLY A 140 -2.67 -11.41 1.94
C GLY A 140 -3.61 -10.26 2.30
N HIS A 141 -3.64 -9.24 1.47
CA HIS A 141 -4.55 -8.10 1.60
C HIS A 141 -4.63 -7.31 0.28
N SER A 142 -5.52 -6.32 0.24
CA SER A 142 -5.86 -5.62 -1.01
C SER A 142 -4.92 -4.50 -1.41
N GLU A 143 -3.89 -4.18 -0.63
CA GLU A 143 -3.10 -2.96 -0.83
C GLU A 143 -1.60 -3.17 -0.61
N GLY A 144 -0.77 -2.69 -1.55
CA GLY A 144 0.69 -2.49 -1.40
C GLY A 144 1.57 -3.73 -1.25
N GLY A 145 1.01 -4.93 -1.29
CA GLY A 145 1.69 -6.16 -0.88
C GLY A 145 2.57 -6.84 -1.92
N ILE A 146 3.06 -6.14 -2.96
CA ILE A 146 3.84 -6.76 -4.04
C ILE A 146 5.05 -5.93 -4.46
N ALA A 147 6.08 -6.61 -4.96
CA ALA A 147 7.25 -6.00 -5.60
C ALA A 147 7.89 -6.93 -6.63
N VAL A 148 8.68 -6.39 -7.53
CA VAL A 148 9.59 -7.12 -8.43
C VAL A 148 11.04 -6.75 -8.14
N GLY A 149 11.91 -7.72 -8.16
CA GLY A 149 13.35 -7.49 -7.95
C GLY A 149 14.09 -8.78 -7.61
N ALA A 150 15.43 -8.74 -7.67
CA ALA A 150 16.28 -9.88 -7.42
C ALA A 150 15.88 -11.15 -8.19
N GLY A 151 15.49 -10.99 -9.47
CA GLY A 151 15.08 -12.11 -10.32
C GLY A 151 13.74 -12.74 -9.96
N SER A 152 12.89 -12.07 -9.17
CA SER A 152 11.65 -12.66 -8.67
C SER A 152 10.52 -11.64 -8.50
N PHE A 153 9.30 -12.15 -8.48
CA PHE A 153 8.12 -11.45 -8.00
C PHE A 153 7.88 -11.81 -6.53
N TRP A 154 7.63 -10.80 -5.72
CA TRP A 154 7.46 -10.93 -4.27
C TRP A 154 6.07 -10.48 -3.87
N MET A 155 5.44 -11.20 -2.94
CA MET A 155 4.06 -10.92 -2.55
C MET A 155 3.77 -11.36 -1.12
N MET A 156 2.99 -10.55 -0.39
CA MET A 156 2.38 -10.97 0.87
C MET A 156 1.23 -11.94 0.59
N ALA A 157 1.33 -13.17 1.13
CA ALA A 157 0.32 -14.20 0.92
C ALA A 157 -0.74 -14.23 2.03
N ASP A 158 -0.42 -13.75 3.23
CA ASP A 158 -1.35 -13.71 4.36
C ASP A 158 -1.00 -12.61 5.38
N ALA A 159 -1.91 -12.39 6.33
CA ALA A 159 -1.70 -11.45 7.43
C ALA A 159 -0.75 -11.98 8.53
N LYS A 160 -0.37 -13.27 8.49
CA LYS A 160 0.54 -13.87 9.47
C LYS A 160 2.01 -13.58 9.17
N GLY A 161 2.27 -12.95 8.03
CA GLY A 161 3.62 -12.55 7.62
C GLY A 161 4.29 -13.51 6.65
N SER A 162 3.52 -14.26 5.85
CA SER A 162 4.08 -15.10 4.79
C SER A 162 4.38 -14.24 3.55
N LEU A 163 5.68 -13.93 3.35
CA LEU A 163 6.18 -13.32 2.12
C LEU A 163 6.58 -14.44 1.15
N VAL A 164 5.90 -14.56 0.02
CA VAL A 164 6.24 -15.53 -1.02
C VAL A 164 7.12 -14.91 -2.09
N ARG A 165 8.08 -15.72 -2.54
CA ARG A 165 8.95 -15.45 -3.67
C ARG A 165 8.53 -16.33 -4.85
N ILE A 166 8.23 -15.72 -5.99
CA ILE A 166 7.71 -16.38 -7.18
C ILE A 166 8.71 -16.24 -8.33
N ASP A 167 9.02 -17.36 -8.97
CA ASP A 167 9.87 -17.41 -10.16
C ASP A 167 9.10 -16.86 -11.38
N PRO A 168 9.58 -15.79 -12.03
CA PRO A 168 8.90 -15.21 -13.19
C PRO A 168 8.91 -16.12 -14.44
N ALA A 169 9.78 -17.12 -14.51
CA ALA A 169 9.81 -18.04 -15.64
C ALA A 169 8.72 -19.12 -15.55
N THR A 170 8.45 -19.62 -14.33
CA THR A 170 7.55 -20.74 -14.09
C THR A 170 6.23 -20.36 -13.41
N ASN A 171 6.11 -19.14 -12.86
CA ASN A 171 5.03 -18.67 -12.01
C ASN A 171 4.87 -19.51 -10.72
N ALA A 172 5.87 -20.25 -10.32
CA ALA A 172 5.84 -21.09 -9.12
C ALA A 172 6.40 -20.34 -7.91
N VAL A 173 5.85 -20.63 -6.72
CA VAL A 173 6.44 -20.20 -5.46
C VAL A 173 7.72 -21.01 -5.23
N ILE A 174 8.87 -20.31 -5.13
CA ILE A 174 10.18 -20.93 -4.90
C ILE A 174 10.71 -20.76 -3.49
N ALA A 175 10.13 -19.85 -2.72
CA ALA A 175 10.41 -19.68 -1.29
C ALA A 175 9.23 -19.00 -0.59
N THR A 176 9.08 -19.29 0.71
CA THR A 176 8.21 -18.58 1.64
C THR A 176 9.06 -18.13 2.82
N ILE A 177 9.08 -16.83 3.06
CA ILE A 177 9.87 -16.21 4.14
C ILE A 177 8.90 -15.69 5.20
N GLN A 178 9.13 -16.09 6.45
CA GLN A 178 8.34 -15.57 7.56
C GLN A 178 8.90 -14.20 7.98
N VAL A 179 8.09 -13.16 7.80
CA VAL A 179 8.33 -11.81 8.29
C VAL A 179 7.40 -11.49 9.46
N ALA A 180 7.44 -10.28 9.99
CA ALA A 180 6.59 -9.89 11.13
C ALA A 180 5.09 -10.06 10.80
N PRO A 181 4.24 -10.52 11.74
CA PRO A 181 2.79 -10.55 11.55
C PRO A 181 2.25 -9.13 11.32
N GLY A 182 1.10 -9.02 10.66
CA GLY A 182 0.55 -7.74 10.23
C GLY A 182 1.38 -7.04 9.15
N SER A 183 2.26 -7.79 8.47
CA SER A 183 3.03 -7.27 7.33
C SER A 183 2.13 -6.86 6.19
N PHE A 184 2.46 -5.73 5.55
CA PHE A 184 1.54 -5.03 4.67
C PHE A 184 2.16 -4.71 3.30
N ALA A 185 2.94 -3.66 3.18
CA ALA A 185 3.53 -3.25 1.92
C ALA A 185 4.90 -3.89 1.69
N VAL A 186 5.21 -4.14 0.41
CA VAL A 186 6.47 -4.72 -0.06
C VAL A 186 7.09 -3.81 -1.09
N ALA A 187 8.39 -3.55 -0.97
CA ALA A 187 9.19 -2.88 -2.00
C ALA A 187 10.55 -3.54 -2.17
N PHE A 188 11.16 -3.37 -3.34
CA PHE A 188 12.52 -3.83 -3.62
C PHE A 188 13.42 -2.64 -3.92
N GLY A 189 14.61 -2.67 -3.35
CA GLY A 189 15.67 -1.70 -3.63
C GLY A 189 16.88 -1.92 -2.74
N ALA A 190 18.05 -1.43 -3.15
CA ALA A 190 19.33 -1.67 -2.49
C ALA A 190 19.59 -3.16 -2.22
N ASP A 191 19.34 -3.99 -3.24
CA ASP A 191 19.52 -5.45 -3.20
C ASP A 191 18.77 -6.16 -2.06
N ALA A 192 17.69 -5.57 -1.55
CA ALA A 192 16.86 -6.14 -0.49
C ALA A 192 15.38 -6.01 -0.79
N VAL A 193 14.57 -6.88 -0.19
CA VAL A 193 13.12 -6.74 -0.11
C VAL A 193 12.77 -6.12 1.23
N TRP A 194 11.98 -5.08 1.21
CA TRP A 194 11.55 -4.32 2.38
C TRP A 194 10.07 -4.52 2.63
N VAL A 195 9.70 -4.78 3.87
CA VAL A 195 8.32 -5.09 4.25
C VAL A 195 7.93 -4.33 5.52
N THR A 196 6.82 -3.58 5.47
CA THR A 196 6.26 -2.93 6.67
C THR A 196 5.36 -3.88 7.45
N SER A 197 5.30 -3.74 8.78
CA SER A 197 4.29 -4.38 9.63
C SER A 197 3.51 -3.34 10.40
N THR A 198 2.22 -3.24 10.11
CA THR A 198 1.29 -2.29 10.76
C THR A 198 0.97 -2.67 12.20
N GLU A 199 1.11 -3.93 12.58
CA GLU A 199 0.86 -4.42 13.92
C GLU A 199 2.06 -4.28 14.83
N GLN A 200 3.27 -4.55 14.30
CA GLN A 200 4.51 -4.55 15.07
C GLN A 200 5.26 -3.22 14.99
N ASN A 201 4.83 -2.29 14.13
CA ASN A 201 5.48 -0.99 13.90
C ASN A 201 6.97 -1.15 13.51
N VAL A 202 7.22 -2.06 12.58
CA VAL A 202 8.58 -2.35 12.11
C VAL A 202 8.68 -2.34 10.59
N LEU A 203 9.89 -2.07 10.11
CA LEU A 203 10.34 -2.31 8.76
C LEU A 203 11.27 -3.53 8.77
N THR A 204 10.94 -4.56 8.01
CA THR A 204 11.75 -5.78 7.88
C THR A 204 12.55 -5.73 6.59
N ARG A 205 13.86 -5.99 6.68
CA ARG A 205 14.75 -6.19 5.53
C ARG A 205 14.95 -7.68 5.29
N VAL A 206 14.62 -8.13 4.08
CA VAL A 206 14.79 -9.53 3.66
C VAL A 206 15.90 -9.61 2.61
N ASN A 207 16.83 -10.53 2.80
CA ASN A 207 17.90 -10.83 1.86
C ASN A 207 17.41 -11.80 0.78
N PRO A 208 17.34 -11.37 -0.49
CA PRO A 208 16.83 -12.21 -1.56
C PRO A 208 17.81 -13.32 -1.99
N LYS A 209 19.08 -13.28 -1.58
CA LYS A 209 20.06 -14.33 -1.90
C LYS A 209 19.92 -15.53 -0.96
N SER A 210 19.72 -15.26 0.33
CA SER A 210 19.58 -16.30 1.36
C SER A 210 18.12 -16.65 1.69
N ASN A 211 17.14 -15.81 1.28
CA ASN A 211 15.73 -15.87 1.68
C ASN A 211 15.54 -15.78 3.20
N THR A 212 16.33 -14.93 3.87
CA THR A 212 16.28 -14.72 5.32
C THR A 212 16.01 -13.27 5.67
N VAL A 213 15.47 -13.03 6.87
CA VAL A 213 15.38 -11.69 7.45
C VAL A 213 16.75 -11.27 7.94
N ASP A 214 17.29 -10.16 7.41
CA ASP A 214 18.58 -9.59 7.81
C ASP A 214 18.43 -8.56 8.95
N ALA A 215 17.31 -7.81 8.96
CA ALA A 215 17.05 -6.79 9.97
C ALA A 215 15.56 -6.56 10.20
N THR A 216 15.24 -6.21 11.44
CA THR A 216 13.92 -5.71 11.86
C THR A 216 14.14 -4.37 12.56
N ILE A 217 13.58 -3.29 12.00
CA ILE A 217 13.88 -1.92 12.36
C ILE A 217 12.61 -1.29 12.92
N PRO A 218 12.58 -0.88 14.20
CA PRO A 218 11.46 -0.11 14.74
C PRO A 218 11.29 1.22 14.01
N ILE A 219 10.05 1.55 13.65
CA ILE A 219 9.66 2.78 12.95
C ILE A 219 8.38 3.35 13.55
N GLY A 220 7.85 4.43 12.98
CA GLY A 220 6.63 5.07 13.47
C GLY A 220 5.39 4.15 13.44
N PRO A 221 4.29 4.54 14.11
CA PRO A 221 3.15 3.67 14.36
C PRO A 221 2.29 3.40 13.11
N LYS A 222 1.84 2.16 12.96
CA LYS A 222 1.02 1.66 11.84
C LYS A 222 1.61 2.01 10.47
N PRO A 223 2.88 1.66 10.19
CA PRO A 223 3.52 1.91 8.91
C PRO A 223 2.81 1.07 7.84
N ARG A 224 2.12 1.72 6.91
CA ARG A 224 1.31 1.01 5.91
C ARG A 224 2.00 0.90 4.57
N PHE A 225 2.44 2.02 4.02
CA PHE A 225 3.08 2.07 2.72
C PHE A 225 4.56 2.42 2.83
N LEU A 226 5.34 1.98 1.86
CA LEU A 226 6.76 2.29 1.77
C LEU A 226 7.19 2.56 0.33
N ALA A 227 8.25 3.35 0.19
CA ALA A 227 8.96 3.54 -1.06
C ALA A 227 10.47 3.54 -0.83
N VAL A 228 11.23 3.08 -1.84
CA VAL A 228 12.68 3.01 -1.79
C VAL A 228 13.27 4.00 -2.80
N GLY A 229 14.15 4.85 -2.34
CA GLY A 229 14.82 5.85 -3.18
C GLY A 229 15.53 6.92 -2.35
N GLU A 230 16.29 7.79 -3.01
CA GLU A 230 17.07 8.86 -2.36
C GLU A 230 17.92 8.34 -1.19
N GLY A 231 18.56 7.15 -1.38
CA GLY A 231 19.42 6.52 -0.38
C GLY A 231 18.69 5.93 0.84
N SER A 232 17.38 5.86 0.83
CA SER A 232 16.59 5.49 2.01
C SER A 232 15.36 4.67 1.67
N VAL A 233 14.82 3.99 2.68
CA VAL A 233 13.45 3.48 2.69
C VAL A 233 12.58 4.46 3.48
N TRP A 234 11.48 4.86 2.89
CA TRP A 234 10.54 5.81 3.46
C TRP A 234 9.21 5.11 3.74
N THR A 235 8.63 5.34 4.92
CA THR A 235 7.35 4.72 5.28
C THR A 235 6.33 5.76 5.70
N LEU A 236 5.09 5.60 5.23
CA LEU A 236 3.94 6.38 5.69
C LEU A 236 3.35 5.69 6.92
N ASN A 237 3.47 6.35 8.07
CA ASN A 237 3.01 5.86 9.37
C ASN A 237 1.61 6.40 9.65
N GLN A 238 0.58 5.63 9.32
CA GLN A 238 -0.82 6.09 9.40
C GLN A 238 -1.35 6.24 10.84
N GLY A 239 -0.60 5.77 11.85
CA GLY A 239 -1.00 5.90 13.26
C GLY A 239 -0.93 7.33 13.78
N ASP A 240 0.12 8.05 13.45
CA ASP A 240 0.37 9.44 13.86
C ASP A 240 0.55 10.40 12.69
N GLY A 241 0.64 9.89 11.46
CA GLY A 241 0.80 10.70 10.26
C GLY A 241 2.24 11.15 10.00
N SER A 242 3.20 10.53 10.66
CA SER A 242 4.61 10.76 10.42
C SER A 242 5.16 9.96 9.23
N ILE A 243 6.34 10.34 8.76
CA ILE A 243 7.11 9.60 7.76
C ILE A 243 8.42 9.16 8.40
N SER A 244 8.70 7.85 8.43
CA SER A 244 9.99 7.35 8.85
C SER A 244 10.95 7.25 7.66
N ARG A 245 12.19 7.68 7.87
CA ARG A 245 13.31 7.50 6.94
C ARG A 245 14.31 6.51 7.51
N VAL A 246 14.54 5.41 6.82
CA VAL A 246 15.52 4.39 7.19
C VAL A 246 16.65 4.38 6.16
N ASP A 247 17.88 4.51 6.61
CA ASP A 247 19.06 4.40 5.76
C ASP A 247 19.27 2.94 5.32
N MET A 248 19.32 2.72 4.01
CA MET A 248 19.36 1.37 3.40
C MET A 248 20.64 0.59 3.69
N ASN A 249 21.76 1.28 3.97
CA ASN A 249 23.05 0.65 4.19
C ASN A 249 23.26 0.26 5.65
N SER A 250 22.91 1.17 6.56
CA SER A 250 23.09 0.95 8.01
C SER A 250 21.92 0.26 8.67
N ASN A 251 20.77 0.14 8.01
CA ASN A 251 19.52 -0.38 8.57
C ASN A 251 19.05 0.40 9.82
N LYS A 252 19.28 1.71 9.85
CA LYS A 252 18.91 2.55 10.99
C LYS A 252 17.83 3.56 10.60
N LEU A 253 16.87 3.79 11.51
CA LEU A 253 15.98 4.94 11.45
C LEU A 253 16.83 6.21 11.63
N VAL A 254 16.86 7.07 10.61
CA VAL A 254 17.68 8.29 10.60
C VAL A 254 16.86 9.57 10.72
N ALA A 255 15.56 9.52 10.46
CA ALA A 255 14.64 10.63 10.70
C ALA A 255 13.20 10.14 10.87
N THR A 256 12.43 10.87 11.67
CA THR A 256 10.98 10.84 11.72
C THR A 256 10.48 12.25 11.40
N ILE A 257 9.63 12.37 10.38
CA ILE A 257 9.17 13.66 9.85
C ILE A 257 7.69 13.78 10.18
N GLU A 258 7.35 14.80 10.97
CA GLU A 258 5.96 15.10 11.32
C GLU A 258 5.26 15.72 10.10
N ALA A 259 4.47 14.91 9.40
CA ALA A 259 3.73 15.36 8.21
C ALA A 259 2.25 15.64 8.49
N GLY A 260 1.75 15.28 9.67
CA GLY A 260 0.37 15.53 10.08
C GLY A 260 -0.66 14.80 9.23
N LEU A 261 -0.34 13.59 8.75
CA LEU A 261 -1.14 12.79 7.82
C LEU A 261 -1.61 11.45 8.44
N PRO A 262 -2.20 11.43 9.65
CA PRO A 262 -2.76 10.20 10.21
C PRO A 262 -4.03 9.79 9.44
N GLY A 263 -4.31 8.51 9.39
CA GLY A 263 -5.58 8.05 8.82
C GLY A 263 -5.43 6.84 7.91
N GLY A 264 -6.29 6.74 6.90
CA GLY A 264 -6.33 5.62 5.96
C GLY A 264 -6.35 6.06 4.51
N GLY A 265 -6.00 5.16 3.59
CA GLY A 265 -5.82 5.46 2.17
C GLY A 265 -4.46 6.04 1.85
N GLY A 266 -4.30 6.58 0.68
CA GLY A 266 -3.07 7.20 0.21
C GLY A 266 -1.96 6.21 -0.14
N GLU A 267 -0.82 6.75 -0.50
CA GLU A 267 0.37 6.02 -0.88
C GLU A 267 1.64 6.88 -0.72
N ILE A 268 2.80 6.33 -1.02
CA ILE A 268 4.09 7.01 -0.97
C ILE A 268 4.95 6.64 -2.18
N ALA A 269 5.61 7.62 -2.78
CA ALA A 269 6.56 7.45 -3.87
C ALA A 269 7.81 8.29 -3.63
N VAL A 270 8.91 7.95 -4.28
CA VAL A 270 10.18 8.66 -4.18
C VAL A 270 10.71 8.99 -5.56
N GLY A 271 11.18 10.19 -5.74
CA GLY A 271 11.84 10.62 -6.97
C GLY A 271 12.01 12.13 -7.06
N ASP A 272 12.95 12.57 -7.89
CA ASP A 272 13.27 13.98 -8.12
C ASP A 272 13.67 14.73 -6.84
N GLY A 273 14.48 14.07 -5.98
CA GLY A 273 14.94 14.62 -4.71
C GLY A 273 13.84 14.81 -3.67
N SER A 274 12.71 14.14 -3.84
CA SER A 274 11.52 14.32 -3.00
C SER A 274 10.86 12.99 -2.66
N VAL A 275 10.15 13.01 -1.53
CA VAL A 275 9.18 11.98 -1.16
C VAL A 275 7.79 12.57 -1.37
N TRP A 276 6.98 11.86 -2.12
CA TRP A 276 5.63 12.24 -2.51
C TRP A 276 4.65 11.35 -1.75
N VAL A 277 3.79 11.96 -0.96
CA VAL A 277 2.84 11.26 -0.08
C VAL A 277 1.45 11.74 -0.40
N THR A 278 0.52 10.81 -0.48
CA THR A 278 -0.90 11.10 -0.65
C THR A 278 -1.68 10.63 0.57
N LEU A 279 -2.79 11.31 0.83
CA LEU A 279 -3.81 10.89 1.78
C LEU A 279 -5.13 11.57 1.36
N PHE A 280 -6.27 11.00 1.73
CA PHE A 280 -7.55 11.71 1.55
C PHE A 280 -7.53 13.02 2.34
N GLU A 281 -8.05 14.11 1.76
CA GLU A 281 -7.99 15.50 2.24
C GLU A 281 -6.61 16.19 2.04
N PHE A 282 -5.54 15.41 1.78
CA PHE A 282 -4.21 15.90 1.39
C PHE A 282 -3.72 15.13 0.16
N PRO A 283 -4.29 15.43 -1.03
CA PRO A 283 -4.04 14.67 -2.26
C PRO A 283 -2.57 14.56 -2.65
N LEU A 284 -1.73 15.52 -2.25
CA LEU A 284 -0.31 15.48 -2.50
C LEU A 284 0.46 16.25 -1.43
N THR A 285 1.44 15.60 -0.82
CA THR A 285 2.43 16.22 0.08
C THR A 285 3.82 15.94 -0.46
N ARG A 286 4.64 16.98 -0.61
CA ARG A 286 6.05 16.87 -0.97
C ARG A 286 6.94 17.06 0.25
N ILE A 287 7.80 16.09 0.49
CA ILE A 287 8.86 16.16 1.49
C ILE A 287 10.19 16.28 0.75
N ASP A 288 11.01 17.24 1.14
CA ASP A 288 12.36 17.37 0.62
C ASP A 288 13.25 16.28 1.24
N ALA A 289 13.77 15.38 0.39
CA ALA A 289 14.53 14.23 0.86
C ALA A 289 15.90 14.58 1.43
N LYS A 290 16.43 15.77 1.11
CA LYS A 290 17.72 16.24 1.61
C LYS A 290 17.59 16.88 3.00
N THR A 291 16.54 17.67 3.21
CA THR A 291 16.33 18.42 4.46
C THR A 291 15.43 17.73 5.47
N ASN A 292 14.70 16.67 5.05
CA ASN A 292 13.69 15.97 5.84
C ASN A 292 12.56 16.91 6.31
N THR A 293 12.13 17.83 5.46
CA THR A 293 11.07 18.80 5.79
C THR A 293 9.89 18.68 4.83
N VAL A 294 8.68 18.87 5.32
CA VAL A 294 7.49 19.02 4.48
C VAL A 294 7.61 20.37 3.76
N ALA A 295 7.76 20.32 2.45
CA ALA A 295 8.00 21.53 1.64
C ALA A 295 6.71 22.09 1.04
N GLN A 296 5.81 21.25 0.58
CA GLN A 296 4.46 21.63 0.12
C GLN A 296 3.46 20.56 0.54
N GLN A 297 2.26 20.99 0.89
CA GLN A 297 1.19 20.10 1.28
C GLN A 297 -0.13 20.62 0.68
N PHE A 298 -0.59 19.93 -0.37
CA PHE A 298 -1.81 20.31 -1.06
C PHE A 298 -3.01 19.71 -0.34
N PHE A 299 -3.95 20.55 0.05
CA PHE A 299 -5.17 20.16 0.74
C PHE A 299 -6.39 20.35 -0.15
N GLY A 300 -7.39 19.49 0.01
CA GLY A 300 -8.62 19.49 -0.78
C GLY A 300 -9.12 18.08 -1.04
N LYS A 301 -9.90 17.92 -2.11
CA LYS A 301 -10.43 16.62 -2.53
C LYS A 301 -9.54 16.01 -3.62
N GLY A 302 -9.59 14.68 -3.73
CA GLY A 302 -8.86 13.91 -4.73
C GLY A 302 -7.65 13.20 -4.16
N GLY A 303 -6.89 12.59 -5.05
CA GLY A 303 -5.71 11.82 -4.70
C GLY A 303 -6.02 10.46 -4.08
N ASP A 304 -5.09 9.56 -4.24
CA ASP A 304 -4.97 8.27 -3.55
C ASP A 304 -3.60 7.68 -3.88
N SER A 305 -3.46 7.01 -5.02
CA SER A 305 -2.20 6.39 -5.43
C SER A 305 -1.26 7.40 -6.10
N VAL A 306 0.03 7.27 -5.85
CA VAL A 306 1.07 8.13 -6.43
C VAL A 306 2.27 7.34 -6.88
N ARG A 307 2.83 7.70 -8.05
CA ARG A 307 4.11 7.17 -8.56
C ARG A 307 4.93 8.29 -9.18
N TYR A 308 6.25 8.10 -9.16
CA TYR A 308 7.19 8.90 -9.92
C TYR A 308 7.77 8.10 -11.08
N GLY A 309 7.75 8.66 -12.26
CA GLY A 309 8.37 8.08 -13.45
C GLY A 309 8.23 8.97 -14.67
N HIS A 310 9.08 8.78 -15.66
CA HIS A 310 9.15 9.63 -16.87
C HIS A 310 9.25 11.13 -16.54
N GLY A 311 10.02 11.47 -15.48
CA GLY A 311 10.17 12.85 -15.04
C GLY A 311 8.89 13.52 -14.54
N SER A 312 7.89 12.75 -14.15
CA SER A 312 6.57 13.24 -13.75
C SER A 312 6.06 12.54 -12.50
N ILE A 313 5.17 13.23 -11.77
CA ILE A 313 4.33 12.63 -10.74
C ILE A 313 3.05 12.18 -11.41
N TRP A 314 2.69 10.94 -11.18
CA TRP A 314 1.42 10.34 -11.60
C TRP A 314 0.55 10.19 -10.35
N LEU A 315 -0.57 10.91 -10.33
CA LEU A 315 -1.47 11.02 -9.20
C LEU A 315 -2.86 10.51 -9.58
N ALA A 316 -3.31 9.42 -8.98
CA ALA A 316 -4.66 8.91 -9.16
C ALA A 316 -5.64 9.70 -8.29
N ASP A 317 -6.74 10.14 -8.86
CA ASP A 317 -7.92 10.60 -8.16
C ASP A 317 -8.95 9.46 -8.18
N LEU A 318 -8.93 8.65 -7.12
CA LEU A 318 -9.76 7.46 -6.98
C LEU A 318 -11.25 7.79 -7.12
N ALA A 319 -11.70 8.82 -6.43
CA ALA A 319 -13.11 9.22 -6.40
C ALA A 319 -13.56 9.95 -7.67
N GLY A 320 -12.64 10.71 -8.28
CA GLY A 320 -12.90 11.45 -9.52
C GLY A 320 -12.75 10.61 -10.78
N GLY A 321 -12.23 9.37 -10.67
CA GLY A 321 -12.01 8.50 -11.83
C GLY A 321 -10.97 9.05 -12.80
N LYS A 322 -9.90 9.69 -12.28
CA LYS A 322 -8.90 10.37 -13.10
C LYS A 322 -7.48 9.96 -12.72
N LEU A 323 -6.59 10.04 -13.70
CA LEU A 323 -5.15 10.03 -13.46
C LEU A 323 -4.57 11.35 -13.94
N LEU A 324 -3.82 12.03 -13.08
CA LEU A 324 -3.14 13.28 -13.37
C LEU A 324 -1.65 13.03 -13.61
N ARG A 325 -1.09 13.65 -14.62
CA ARG A 325 0.35 13.77 -14.83
C ARG A 325 0.79 15.16 -14.43
N LEU A 326 1.70 15.29 -13.46
CA LEU A 326 2.14 16.55 -12.89
C LEU A 326 3.66 16.74 -13.11
N ASP A 327 4.07 18.00 -13.31
CA ASP A 327 5.49 18.35 -13.40
C ASP A 327 6.06 18.65 -12.01
N PRO A 328 7.05 17.87 -11.52
CA PRO A 328 7.70 18.15 -10.25
C PRO A 328 8.32 19.55 -10.16
N ALA A 329 8.85 20.08 -11.27
CA ALA A 329 9.46 21.42 -11.28
C ALA A 329 8.41 22.50 -11.05
N THR A 330 7.24 22.39 -11.70
CA THR A 330 6.11 23.31 -11.47
C THR A 330 5.62 23.22 -10.03
N ILE A 331 5.46 22.01 -9.48
CA ILE A 331 5.05 21.83 -8.07
C ILE A 331 6.03 22.52 -7.13
N LYS A 332 7.34 22.31 -7.32
CA LYS A 332 8.40 22.94 -6.48
C LYS A 332 8.41 24.46 -6.53
N ALA A 333 7.94 25.06 -7.62
CA ALA A 333 7.87 26.51 -7.80
C ALA A 333 6.66 27.17 -7.10
N ILE A 334 5.63 26.39 -6.71
CA ILE A 334 4.45 26.92 -6.01
C ILE A 334 4.86 27.34 -4.59
N LYS A 335 4.56 28.60 -4.26
CA LYS A 335 4.80 29.22 -2.95
C LYS A 335 3.48 29.53 -2.26
#